data_ae33e746c2de6d0ce35be9679c852095
#
_entry.id   ae33e746c2de6d0ce35be9679c852095
#
_cell.length_a   1.000
_cell.length_b   1.000
_cell.length_c   1.000
_cell.angle_alpha   90.00
_cell.angle_beta   90.00
_cell.angle_gamma   90.00
#
_symmetry.space_group_name_H-M   'P 1'
#
loop_
_entity.id
_entity.type
_entity.pdbx_description
1 polymer ?
#
loop_
_entity_poly.entity_id
_entity_poly.type
_entity_poly.pdbx_seq_one_letter_code
_entity_poly.pdbx_strand_id
1 'polypeptide(L)'
;TAIHQARFNRYLHHRGLADTTLSRVWYTMGDGESDEPESLSELALAAREGLDNIVMTMNCNLQRLDGPVRGNSKIVQELEGRFRGAGWNVIKLLWGSSWDSLFAKDTKGVLAQRLANLVDGDEQRLFTAEGAIIRKELFAGDELSAMVADYSDAELEALTEDLGGHDFAKIHAAYAAACAHKGQPTVVLARTIKGYGLGPAFAGRNTTHQR
;
A
#
# COMPACT_ATOMS: atom_id res chain seq x y z
N THR A 1 -9.84 12.90 13.89
CA THR A 1 -8.98 14.02 14.36
C THR A 1 -8.18 14.65 13.21
N ALA A 2 -7.44 13.89 12.38
CA ALA A 2 -6.58 14.43 11.32
C ALA A 2 -7.32 15.30 10.30
N ILE A 3 -8.49 14.86 9.82
CA ILE A 3 -9.34 15.62 8.90
C ILE A 3 -9.75 16.96 9.53
N HIS A 4 -10.17 16.96 10.80
CA HIS A 4 -10.53 18.19 11.50
C HIS A 4 -9.33 19.12 11.71
N GLN A 5 -8.13 18.58 11.94
CA GLN A 5 -6.91 19.40 12.02
C GLN A 5 -6.60 20.06 10.68
N ALA A 6 -6.69 19.32 9.57
CA ALA A 6 -6.49 19.86 8.24
C ALA A 6 -7.50 20.96 7.90
N ARG A 7 -8.75 20.74 8.27
CA ARG A 7 -9.84 21.71 8.15
C ARG A 7 -9.59 22.97 9.00
N PHE A 8 -9.16 22.78 10.24
CA PHE A 8 -8.86 23.88 11.15
C PHE A 8 -7.68 24.74 10.65
N ASN A 9 -6.64 24.12 10.10
CA ASN A 9 -5.54 24.86 9.46
C ASN A 9 -6.07 25.75 8.31
N ARG A 10 -6.97 25.25 7.47
CA ARG A 10 -7.62 26.06 6.42
C ARG A 10 -8.44 27.21 6.99
N TYR A 11 -9.19 26.96 8.06
CA TYR A 11 -9.93 28.00 8.77
C TYR A 11 -9.04 29.11 9.28
N LEU A 12 -7.92 28.79 9.94
CA LEU A 12 -6.98 29.79 10.47
C LEU A 12 -6.43 30.68 9.35
N HIS A 13 -6.03 30.07 8.22
CA HIS A 13 -5.54 30.81 7.07
C HIS A 13 -6.60 31.73 6.47
N HIS A 14 -7.81 31.22 6.17
CA HIS A 14 -8.89 31.98 5.55
C HIS A 14 -9.39 33.11 6.44
N ARG A 15 -9.25 32.99 7.76
CA ARG A 15 -9.60 34.06 8.72
C ARG A 15 -8.47 35.05 8.95
N GLY A 16 -7.30 34.84 8.36
CA GLY A 16 -6.12 35.68 8.59
C GLY A 16 -5.56 35.58 10.01
N LEU A 17 -5.86 34.49 10.74
CA LEU A 17 -5.41 34.30 12.13
C LEU A 17 -4.01 33.71 12.21
N ALA A 18 -3.63 32.90 11.21
CA ALA A 18 -2.28 32.33 11.07
C ALA A 18 -2.02 31.96 9.60
N ASP A 19 -0.77 32.09 9.17
CA ASP A 19 -0.36 31.54 7.87
C ASP A 19 -0.08 30.04 8.01
N THR A 20 -1.01 29.24 7.52
CA THR A 20 -0.95 27.78 7.49
C THR A 20 -0.93 27.22 6.07
N THR A 21 -0.59 28.04 5.07
CA THR A 21 -0.57 27.65 3.64
C THR A 21 0.35 26.47 3.35
N LEU A 22 1.48 26.38 4.07
CA LEU A 22 2.46 25.30 3.93
C LEU A 22 2.24 24.17 4.94
N SER A 23 1.30 24.31 5.87
CA SER A 23 1.03 23.29 6.89
C SER A 23 0.35 22.08 6.27
N ARG A 24 0.89 20.90 6.56
CA ARG A 24 0.30 19.61 6.15
C ARG A 24 0.01 18.76 7.36
N VAL A 25 -1.07 18.00 7.28
CA VAL A 25 -1.44 17.01 8.27
C VAL A 25 -1.08 15.64 7.70
N TRP A 26 -0.25 14.91 8.41
CA TRP A 26 0.14 13.54 8.10
C TRP A 26 -0.59 12.60 9.05
N TYR A 27 -1.19 11.57 8.48
CA TYR A 27 -1.90 10.56 9.24
C TYR A 27 -1.54 9.18 8.75
N THR A 28 -1.18 8.28 9.66
CA THR A 28 -0.88 6.88 9.32
C THR A 28 -1.81 5.97 10.09
N MET A 29 -2.38 4.97 9.41
CA MET A 29 -3.17 3.91 10.01
C MET A 29 -2.90 2.56 9.32
N GLY A 30 -3.16 1.48 10.03
CA GLY A 30 -3.11 0.13 9.48
C GLY A 30 -4.36 -0.22 8.64
N ASP A 31 -4.21 -1.18 7.74
CA ASP A 31 -5.31 -1.71 6.95
C ASP A 31 -6.40 -2.35 7.84
N GLY A 32 -6.03 -3.05 8.91
CA GLY A 32 -6.95 -3.60 9.89
C GLY A 32 -7.76 -2.55 10.66
N GLU A 33 -7.19 -1.37 10.91
CA GLU A 33 -7.90 -0.25 11.55
C GLU A 33 -9.03 0.30 10.68
N SER A 34 -9.00 0.06 9.36
CA SER A 34 -10.05 0.46 8.43
C SER A 34 -11.34 -0.34 8.56
N ASP A 35 -11.33 -1.43 9.31
CA ASP A 35 -12.55 -2.20 9.63
C ASP A 35 -13.43 -1.50 10.65
N GLU A 36 -12.86 -0.57 11.43
CA GLU A 36 -13.60 0.23 12.38
C GLU A 36 -14.40 1.33 11.65
N PRO A 37 -15.73 1.42 11.83
CA PRO A 37 -16.57 2.38 11.12
C PRO A 37 -16.11 3.83 11.27
N GLU A 38 -15.59 4.19 12.44
CA GLU A 38 -15.11 5.53 12.77
C GLU A 38 -13.87 5.93 11.96
N SER A 39 -13.07 4.97 11.55
CA SER A 39 -11.81 5.21 10.84
C SER A 39 -12.02 5.82 9.45
N LEU A 40 -13.11 5.46 8.78
CA LEU A 40 -13.42 5.88 7.41
C LEU A 40 -14.65 6.79 7.31
N SER A 41 -15.27 7.16 8.42
CA SER A 41 -16.57 7.84 8.45
C SER A 41 -16.58 9.24 7.81
N GLU A 42 -15.45 9.95 7.81
CA GLU A 42 -15.38 11.36 7.38
C GLU A 42 -14.60 11.58 6.07
N LEU A 43 -14.30 10.52 5.32
CA LEU A 43 -13.54 10.65 4.07
C LEU A 43 -14.21 11.60 3.07
N ALA A 44 -15.54 11.49 2.93
CA ALA A 44 -16.29 12.36 2.01
C ALA A 44 -16.29 13.84 2.44
N LEU A 45 -16.16 14.14 3.74
CA LEU A 45 -16.03 15.51 4.23
C LEU A 45 -14.71 16.13 3.76
N ALA A 46 -13.59 15.41 3.91
CA ALA A 46 -12.29 15.89 3.48
C ALA A 46 -12.24 16.20 1.97
N ALA A 47 -12.81 15.32 1.15
CA ALA A 47 -12.88 15.51 -0.30
C ALA A 47 -13.78 16.68 -0.69
N ARG A 48 -14.95 16.80 -0.07
CA ARG A 48 -15.92 17.86 -0.34
C ARG A 48 -15.37 19.25 -0.02
N GLU A 49 -14.55 19.35 1.01
CA GLU A 49 -13.88 20.59 1.39
C GLU A 49 -12.53 20.81 0.67
N GLY A 50 -12.13 19.91 -0.24
CA GLY A 50 -10.91 20.00 -1.01
C GLY A 50 -9.65 20.08 -0.14
N LEU A 51 -9.57 19.31 0.93
CA LEU A 51 -8.47 19.37 1.92
C LEU A 51 -7.18 18.75 1.35
N ASP A 52 -6.53 19.41 0.41
CA ASP A 52 -5.26 18.97 -0.18
C ASP A 52 -4.04 19.16 0.75
N ASN A 53 -4.29 19.61 1.97
CA ASN A 53 -3.30 19.71 3.04
C ASN A 53 -3.29 18.50 3.99
N ILE A 54 -3.99 17.40 3.66
CA ILE A 54 -3.90 16.13 4.37
C ILE A 54 -3.32 15.05 3.44
N VAL A 55 -2.35 14.31 3.96
CA VAL A 55 -1.81 13.09 3.35
C VAL A 55 -1.99 11.94 4.34
N MET A 56 -2.76 10.95 3.94
CA MET A 56 -2.96 9.72 4.70
C MET A 56 -2.08 8.61 4.15
N THR A 57 -1.47 7.82 5.02
CA THR A 57 -0.77 6.59 4.67
C THR A 57 -1.50 5.40 5.27
N MET A 58 -1.93 4.48 4.43
CA MET A 58 -2.46 3.18 4.85
C MET A 58 -1.35 2.16 4.81
N ASN A 59 -0.99 1.62 5.97
CA ASN A 59 0.00 0.56 6.09
C ASN A 59 -0.67 -0.80 5.83
N CYS A 60 -0.58 -1.27 4.58
CA CYS A 60 -1.21 -2.49 4.10
C CYS A 60 -0.25 -3.67 4.27
N ASN A 61 -0.25 -4.29 5.44
CA ASN A 61 0.58 -5.45 5.73
C ASN A 61 -0.18 -6.79 5.64
N LEU A 62 -1.47 -6.78 5.30
CA LEU A 62 -2.36 -7.93 5.16
C LEU A 62 -2.52 -8.75 6.47
N GLN A 63 -2.25 -8.16 7.62
CA GLN A 63 -2.43 -8.82 8.91
C GLN A 63 -3.39 -8.05 9.80
N ARG A 64 -4.30 -8.77 10.43
CA ARG A 64 -5.28 -8.26 11.38
C ARG A 64 -4.97 -8.76 12.79
N LEU A 65 -5.66 -8.22 13.81
CA LEU A 65 -5.45 -8.61 15.20
C LEU A 65 -5.58 -10.13 15.43
N ASP A 66 -6.49 -10.77 14.71
CA ASP A 66 -6.78 -12.21 14.82
C ASP A 66 -5.87 -13.09 13.97
N GLY A 67 -4.89 -12.52 13.28
CA GLY A 67 -3.96 -13.23 12.40
C GLY A 67 -4.03 -12.75 10.93
N PRO A 68 -3.57 -13.59 9.99
CA PRO A 68 -3.58 -13.23 8.58
C PRO A 68 -5.01 -13.06 8.06
N VAL A 69 -5.17 -12.18 7.08
CA VAL A 69 -6.43 -12.02 6.35
C VAL A 69 -6.82 -13.37 5.73
N ARG A 70 -8.07 -13.76 5.91
CA ARG A 70 -8.62 -15.03 5.37
C ARG A 70 -9.68 -14.74 4.32
N GLY A 71 -9.79 -15.66 3.35
CA GLY A 71 -10.81 -15.61 2.31
C GLY A 71 -10.36 -14.88 1.05
N ASN A 72 -11.32 -14.41 0.27
CA ASN A 72 -11.12 -13.83 -1.06
C ASN A 72 -11.01 -12.31 -1.05
N SER A 73 -10.61 -11.71 0.08
CA SER A 73 -10.44 -10.26 0.17
C SER A 73 -9.22 -9.79 -0.62
N LYS A 74 -9.30 -8.53 -1.04
CA LYS A 74 -8.21 -7.75 -1.64
C LYS A 74 -8.24 -6.37 -1.03
N ILE A 75 -7.76 -6.28 0.19
CA ILE A 75 -7.92 -5.09 1.04
C ILE A 75 -7.39 -3.81 0.37
N VAL A 76 -6.28 -3.89 -0.36
CA VAL A 76 -5.73 -2.72 -1.06
C VAL A 76 -6.69 -2.20 -2.14
N GLN A 77 -7.33 -3.09 -2.89
CA GLN A 77 -8.30 -2.72 -3.93
C GLN A 77 -9.62 -2.23 -3.32
N GLU A 78 -10.05 -2.84 -2.22
CA GLU A 78 -11.23 -2.38 -1.48
C GLU A 78 -11.01 -0.97 -0.92
N LEU A 79 -9.85 -0.71 -0.32
CA LEU A 79 -9.47 0.61 0.17
C LEU A 79 -9.35 1.61 -0.99
N GLU A 80 -8.71 1.25 -2.10
CA GLU A 80 -8.68 2.09 -3.30
C GLU A 80 -10.09 2.48 -3.74
N GLY A 81 -11.00 1.52 -3.83
CA GLY A 81 -12.40 1.76 -4.20
C GLY A 81 -13.10 2.73 -3.24
N ARG A 82 -12.93 2.53 -1.92
CA ARG A 82 -13.52 3.39 -0.88
C ARG A 82 -12.99 4.83 -0.95
N PHE A 83 -11.66 5.01 -1.05
CA PHE A 83 -11.05 6.33 -1.12
C PHE A 83 -11.38 7.06 -2.43
N ARG A 84 -11.30 6.38 -3.58
CA ARG A 84 -11.70 6.98 -4.87
C ARG A 84 -13.18 7.33 -4.89
N GLY A 85 -14.05 6.47 -4.38
CA GLY A 85 -15.47 6.73 -4.27
C GLY A 85 -15.80 7.91 -3.35
N ALA A 86 -14.98 8.16 -2.34
CA ALA A 86 -15.08 9.32 -1.47
C ALA A 86 -14.46 10.60 -2.06
N GLY A 87 -13.83 10.56 -3.24
CA GLY A 87 -13.24 11.71 -3.92
C GLY A 87 -11.78 12.02 -3.55
N TRP A 88 -11.04 11.03 -3.03
CA TRP A 88 -9.62 11.17 -2.72
C TRP A 88 -8.73 10.84 -3.92
N ASN A 89 -7.59 11.51 -4.02
CA ASN A 89 -6.47 11.06 -4.83
C ASN A 89 -5.82 9.83 -4.16
N VAL A 90 -5.61 8.76 -4.93
CA VAL A 90 -5.06 7.49 -4.42
C VAL A 90 -3.76 7.17 -5.13
N ILE A 91 -2.70 6.99 -4.36
CA ILE A 91 -1.41 6.51 -4.82
C ILE A 91 -1.22 5.10 -4.25
N LYS A 92 -0.98 4.11 -5.13
CA LYS A 92 -0.66 2.74 -4.71
C LYS A 92 0.84 2.52 -4.75
N LEU A 93 1.41 2.21 -3.60
CA LEU A 93 2.83 1.94 -3.41
C LEU A 93 3.01 0.45 -3.07
N LEU A 94 2.93 -0.41 -4.09
CA LEU A 94 2.80 -1.85 -3.92
C LEU A 94 4.15 -2.57 -4.07
N TRP A 95 4.86 -2.31 -5.16
CA TRP A 95 6.02 -3.07 -5.62
C TRP A 95 7.29 -2.25 -5.48
N GLY A 96 8.37 -2.86 -4.99
CA GLY A 96 9.68 -2.26 -4.92
C GLY A 96 10.36 -2.18 -6.31
N SER A 97 11.51 -1.54 -6.36
CA SER A 97 12.23 -1.26 -7.63
C SER A 97 12.71 -2.52 -8.33
N SER A 98 12.91 -3.63 -7.62
CA SER A 98 13.30 -4.92 -8.25
C SER A 98 12.24 -5.44 -9.24
N TRP A 99 10.98 -5.08 -9.04
CA TRP A 99 9.90 -5.45 -9.94
C TRP A 99 9.85 -4.66 -11.25
N ASP A 100 10.50 -3.49 -11.31
CA ASP A 100 10.38 -2.58 -12.46
C ASP A 100 10.87 -3.22 -13.76
N SER A 101 11.92 -4.03 -13.69
CA SER A 101 12.45 -4.74 -14.87
C SER A 101 11.47 -5.81 -15.40
N LEU A 102 10.73 -6.47 -14.51
CA LEU A 102 9.73 -7.44 -14.89
C LEU A 102 8.48 -6.76 -15.48
N PHE A 103 8.01 -5.67 -14.86
CA PHE A 103 6.92 -4.89 -15.43
C PHE A 103 7.26 -4.27 -16.78
N ALA A 104 8.52 -3.85 -17.00
CA ALA A 104 8.98 -3.37 -18.30
C ALA A 104 8.95 -4.45 -19.39
N LYS A 105 9.16 -5.73 -19.02
CA LYS A 105 9.05 -6.87 -19.93
C LYS A 105 7.60 -7.30 -20.17
N ASP A 106 6.68 -6.95 -19.29
CA ASP A 106 5.26 -7.38 -19.32
C ASP A 106 4.43 -6.58 -20.32
N THR A 107 4.81 -6.60 -21.59
CA THR A 107 4.13 -5.83 -22.65
C THR A 107 2.69 -6.24 -22.90
N LYS A 108 2.28 -7.43 -22.45
CA LYS A 108 0.91 -7.96 -22.58
C LYS A 108 0.10 -7.84 -21.30
N GLY A 109 0.70 -7.41 -20.20
CA GLY A 109 0.04 -7.27 -18.90
C GLY A 109 -0.27 -8.62 -18.21
N VAL A 110 0.40 -9.71 -18.57
CA VAL A 110 0.15 -11.05 -18.00
C VAL A 110 0.59 -11.11 -16.54
N LEU A 111 1.75 -10.53 -16.22
CA LEU A 111 2.24 -10.42 -14.84
C LEU A 111 1.33 -9.51 -14.02
N ALA A 112 1.01 -8.34 -14.54
CA ALA A 112 0.12 -7.39 -13.88
C ALA A 112 -1.24 -8.02 -13.58
N GLN A 113 -1.80 -8.77 -14.52
CA GLN A 113 -3.06 -9.49 -14.34
C GLN A 113 -2.94 -10.64 -13.33
N ARG A 114 -1.84 -11.40 -13.35
CA ARG A 114 -1.57 -12.45 -12.36
C ARG A 114 -1.56 -11.88 -10.95
N LEU A 115 -0.80 -10.82 -10.71
CA LEU A 115 -0.72 -10.14 -9.42
C LEU A 115 -2.07 -9.50 -9.02
N ALA A 116 -2.80 -8.94 -9.99
CA ALA A 116 -4.14 -8.40 -9.76
C ALA A 116 -5.16 -9.45 -9.37
N ASN A 117 -4.99 -10.70 -9.73
CA ASN A 117 -5.92 -11.81 -9.42
C ASN A 117 -5.59 -12.56 -8.12
N LEU A 118 -4.40 -12.35 -7.53
CA LEU A 118 -4.08 -12.92 -6.22
C LEU A 118 -5.00 -12.33 -5.16
N VAL A 119 -5.58 -13.15 -4.33
CA VAL A 119 -6.26 -12.72 -3.09
C VAL A 119 -5.25 -12.55 -1.96
N ASP A 120 -5.60 -11.78 -0.93
CA ASP A 120 -4.67 -11.44 0.14
C ASP A 120 -4.03 -12.67 0.82
N GLY A 121 -4.80 -13.75 0.99
CA GLY A 121 -4.28 -15.01 1.56
C GLY A 121 -3.26 -15.71 0.66
N ASP A 122 -3.48 -15.70 -0.65
CA ASP A 122 -2.54 -16.28 -1.62
C ASP A 122 -1.28 -15.41 -1.73
N GLU A 123 -1.43 -14.08 -1.75
CA GLU A 123 -0.30 -13.16 -1.74
C GLU A 123 0.57 -13.37 -0.51
N GLN A 124 -0.02 -13.42 0.71
CA GLN A 124 0.71 -13.71 1.93
C GLN A 124 1.47 -15.03 1.88
N ARG A 125 0.81 -16.09 1.42
CA ARG A 125 1.39 -17.42 1.32
C ARG A 125 2.55 -17.47 0.33
N LEU A 126 2.36 -16.92 -0.86
CA LEU A 126 3.37 -16.93 -1.93
C LEU A 126 4.56 -16.05 -1.59
N PHE A 127 4.34 -14.90 -0.94
CA PHE A 127 5.41 -13.95 -0.64
C PHE A 127 6.24 -14.34 0.60
N THR A 128 5.89 -15.45 1.25
CA THR A 128 6.69 -16.07 2.32
C THR A 128 7.07 -17.50 2.00
N ALA A 129 6.88 -17.94 0.75
CA ALA A 129 7.18 -19.28 0.29
C ALA A 129 8.62 -19.41 -0.18
N GLU A 130 9.10 -20.65 -0.29
CA GLU A 130 10.38 -20.97 -0.92
C GLU A 130 10.35 -20.62 -2.41
N GLY A 131 11.49 -20.22 -2.97
CA GLY A 131 11.60 -19.77 -4.35
C GLY A 131 11.11 -20.75 -5.40
N ALA A 132 11.27 -22.05 -5.16
CA ALA A 132 10.73 -23.11 -6.04
C ALA A 132 9.19 -23.08 -6.10
N ILE A 133 8.51 -22.75 -5.00
CA ILE A 133 7.05 -22.62 -4.93
C ILE A 133 6.62 -21.33 -5.64
N ILE A 134 7.33 -20.23 -5.40
CA ILE A 134 7.09 -18.94 -6.08
C ILE A 134 7.18 -19.13 -7.58
N ARG A 135 8.24 -19.77 -8.06
CA ARG A 135 8.44 -20.07 -9.49
C ARG A 135 7.27 -20.89 -10.06
N LYS A 136 6.88 -21.95 -9.38
CA LYS A 136 5.85 -22.89 -9.85
C LYS A 136 4.46 -22.30 -9.84
N GLU A 137 4.13 -21.47 -8.86
CA GLU A 137 2.75 -21.01 -8.64
C GLU A 137 2.54 -19.55 -9.06
N LEU A 138 3.42 -18.62 -8.67
CA LEU A 138 3.29 -17.21 -9.06
C LEU A 138 3.60 -17.00 -10.54
N PHE A 139 4.68 -17.62 -11.01
CA PHE A 139 5.14 -17.50 -12.40
C PHE A 139 4.73 -18.71 -13.28
N ALA A 140 3.60 -19.34 -12.96
CA ALA A 140 3.05 -20.43 -13.76
C ALA A 140 2.59 -19.97 -15.15
N GLY A 141 2.89 -20.79 -16.16
CA GLY A 141 2.58 -20.54 -17.57
C GLY A 141 3.81 -20.07 -18.37
N ASP A 142 3.80 -20.34 -19.67
CA ASP A 142 4.98 -20.18 -20.53
C ASP A 142 5.54 -18.73 -20.53
N GLU A 143 4.65 -17.74 -20.60
CA GLU A 143 5.05 -16.33 -20.65
C GLU A 143 5.67 -15.87 -19.34
N LEU A 144 5.03 -16.19 -18.19
CA LEU A 144 5.54 -15.81 -16.87
C LEU A 144 6.82 -16.58 -16.51
N SER A 145 6.88 -17.87 -16.84
CA SER A 145 8.08 -18.69 -16.63
C SER A 145 9.28 -18.15 -17.43
N ALA A 146 9.06 -17.72 -18.67
CA ALA A 146 10.10 -17.11 -19.50
C ALA A 146 10.63 -15.78 -18.93
N MET A 147 9.79 -14.99 -18.27
CA MET A 147 10.21 -13.70 -17.66
C MET A 147 11.22 -13.88 -16.54
N VAL A 148 11.18 -15.03 -15.84
CA VAL A 148 12.03 -15.34 -14.67
C VAL A 148 12.97 -16.51 -14.91
N ALA A 149 13.20 -16.89 -16.16
CA ALA A 149 14.04 -18.04 -16.52
C ALA A 149 15.46 -17.92 -15.96
N ASP A 150 16.01 -16.71 -15.95
CA ASP A 150 17.35 -16.41 -15.49
C ASP A 150 17.44 -16.14 -13.96
N TYR A 151 16.30 -16.12 -13.25
CA TYR A 151 16.30 -15.90 -11.81
C TYR A 151 16.56 -17.21 -11.08
N SER A 152 17.41 -17.18 -10.07
CA SER A 152 17.53 -18.23 -9.05
C SER A 152 16.31 -18.21 -8.11
N ASP A 153 16.12 -19.29 -7.37
CA ASP A 153 15.04 -19.35 -6.38
C ASP A 153 15.24 -18.31 -5.27
N ALA A 154 16.49 -18.08 -4.83
CA ALA A 154 16.81 -17.04 -3.84
C ALA A 154 16.51 -15.62 -4.37
N GLU A 155 16.69 -15.34 -5.66
CA GLU A 155 16.32 -14.05 -6.25
C GLU A 155 14.80 -13.88 -6.34
N LEU A 156 14.05 -14.95 -6.52
CA LEU A 156 12.58 -14.90 -6.47
C LEU A 156 12.06 -14.65 -5.06
N GLU A 157 12.68 -15.23 -4.03
CA GLU A 157 12.39 -14.92 -2.63
C GLU A 157 12.65 -13.44 -2.33
N ALA A 158 13.83 -12.93 -2.69
CA ALA A 158 14.17 -11.53 -2.51
C ALA A 158 13.23 -10.58 -3.28
N LEU A 159 12.79 -10.98 -4.47
CA LEU A 159 11.84 -10.21 -5.28
C LEU A 159 10.49 -10.06 -4.56
N THR A 160 9.95 -11.14 -3.97
CA THR A 160 8.67 -11.09 -3.27
C THR A 160 8.73 -10.32 -1.94
N GLU A 161 9.91 -10.19 -1.34
CA GLU A 161 10.14 -9.35 -0.17
C GLU A 161 10.27 -7.85 -0.50
N ASP A 162 10.58 -7.53 -1.76
CA ASP A 162 10.76 -6.14 -2.22
C ASP A 162 9.40 -5.46 -2.48
N LEU A 163 8.80 -4.95 -1.43
CA LEU A 163 7.53 -4.24 -1.47
C LEU A 163 7.72 -2.72 -1.47
N GLY A 164 6.82 -2.02 -2.16
CA GLY A 164 6.91 -0.58 -2.34
C GLY A 164 6.96 0.23 -1.05
N GLY A 165 6.28 -0.23 0.01
CA GLY A 165 6.31 0.41 1.33
C GLY A 165 7.65 0.29 2.07
N HIS A 166 8.62 -0.45 1.51
CA HIS A 166 10.00 -0.57 2.03
C HIS A 166 11.05 0.01 1.07
N ASP A 167 10.65 0.44 -0.12
CA ASP A 167 11.52 1.07 -1.10
C ASP A 167 11.57 2.59 -0.89
N PHE A 168 12.68 3.08 -0.35
CA PHE A 168 12.84 4.50 -0.01
C PHE A 168 12.68 5.44 -1.20
N ALA A 169 13.14 5.05 -2.40
CA ALA A 169 13.02 5.88 -3.59
C ALA A 169 11.55 6.02 -4.01
N LYS A 170 10.81 4.92 -4.01
CA LYS A 170 9.37 4.91 -4.32
C LYS A 170 8.54 5.58 -3.24
N ILE A 171 8.89 5.41 -1.96
CA ILE A 171 8.26 6.14 -0.83
C ILE A 171 8.42 7.64 -1.02
N HIS A 172 9.65 8.10 -1.28
CA HIS A 172 9.93 9.52 -1.53
C HIS A 172 9.11 10.05 -2.71
N ALA A 173 9.11 9.33 -3.84
CA ALA A 173 8.34 9.71 -5.02
C ALA A 173 6.84 9.79 -4.76
N ALA A 174 6.28 8.82 -4.01
CA ALA A 174 4.87 8.79 -3.64
C ALA A 174 4.49 10.00 -2.76
N TYR A 175 5.30 10.31 -1.76
CA TYR A 175 5.04 11.48 -0.89
C TYR A 175 5.27 12.80 -1.61
N ALA A 176 6.26 12.90 -2.50
CA ALA A 176 6.45 14.08 -3.34
C ALA A 176 5.23 14.32 -4.24
N ALA A 177 4.71 13.27 -4.88
CA ALA A 177 3.50 13.35 -5.69
C ALA A 177 2.27 13.72 -4.85
N ALA A 178 2.11 13.14 -3.65
CA ALA A 178 1.03 13.48 -2.72
C ALA A 178 1.09 14.95 -2.29
N CYS A 179 2.28 15.49 -2.03
CA CYS A 179 2.48 16.89 -1.67
C CYS A 179 2.24 17.85 -2.83
N ALA A 180 2.51 17.44 -4.06
CA ALA A 180 2.29 18.25 -5.26
C ALA A 180 0.82 18.28 -5.68
N HIS A 181 0.04 17.26 -5.33
CA HIS A 181 -1.38 17.15 -5.69
C HIS A 181 -2.21 18.28 -5.03
N LYS A 182 -3.15 18.84 -5.78
CA LYS A 182 -3.99 19.94 -5.35
C LYS A 182 -5.47 19.65 -5.53
N GLY A 183 -6.28 20.28 -4.67
CA GLY A 183 -7.74 20.23 -4.74
C GLY A 183 -8.39 18.98 -4.17
N GLN A 184 -7.61 17.96 -3.79
CA GLN A 184 -8.13 16.72 -3.18
C GLN A 184 -7.20 16.25 -2.07
N PRO A 185 -7.73 15.65 -0.99
CA PRO A 185 -6.92 14.90 -0.04
C PRO A 185 -6.26 13.70 -0.73
N THR A 186 -5.08 13.30 -0.27
CA THR A 186 -4.35 12.16 -0.84
C THR A 186 -4.18 11.04 0.16
N VAL A 187 -4.38 9.80 -0.29
CA VAL A 187 -4.00 8.58 0.43
C VAL A 187 -2.91 7.83 -0.34
N VAL A 188 -1.91 7.35 0.40
CA VAL A 188 -0.89 6.43 -0.08
C VAL A 188 -1.19 5.05 0.51
N LEU A 189 -1.54 4.09 -0.33
CA LEU A 189 -1.74 2.70 0.06
C LEU A 189 -0.39 1.98 -0.05
N ALA A 190 0.30 1.82 1.07
CA ALA A 190 1.66 1.30 1.11
C ALA A 190 1.66 -0.19 1.49
N ARG A 191 2.08 -1.05 0.57
CA ARG A 191 2.25 -2.48 0.81
C ARG A 191 3.53 -2.71 1.59
N THR A 192 3.42 -3.35 2.76
CA THR A 192 4.53 -3.58 3.69
C THR A 192 4.51 -5.02 4.22
N ILE A 193 5.59 -5.40 4.88
CA ILE A 193 5.71 -6.64 5.63
C ILE A 193 5.71 -6.31 7.11
N LYS A 194 4.83 -6.91 7.89
CA LYS A 194 4.82 -6.76 9.34
C LYS A 194 6.08 -7.36 9.94
N GLY A 195 6.76 -6.61 10.79
CA GLY A 195 8.04 -7.03 11.37
C GLY A 195 9.22 -6.95 10.40
N TYR A 196 9.11 -6.19 9.31
CA TYR A 196 10.23 -5.95 8.40
C TYR A 196 11.47 -5.48 9.16
N GLY A 197 12.63 -6.06 8.82
CA GLY A 197 13.91 -5.75 9.48
C GLY A 197 14.16 -6.47 10.81
N LEU A 198 13.20 -7.22 11.36
CA LEU A 198 13.38 -8.01 12.60
C LEU A 198 13.94 -9.40 12.33
N GLY A 199 14.22 -9.74 11.07
CA GLY A 199 14.74 -11.04 10.66
C GLY A 199 13.64 -12.07 10.34
N PRO A 200 14.03 -13.22 9.73
CA PRO A 200 13.09 -14.19 9.14
C PRO A 200 12.21 -14.91 10.17
N ALA A 201 12.59 -14.89 11.46
CA ALA A 201 11.77 -15.46 12.53
C ALA A 201 10.52 -14.61 12.84
N PHE A 202 10.52 -13.32 12.44
CA PHE A 202 9.50 -12.36 12.79
C PHE A 202 8.82 -11.73 11.56
N ALA A 203 9.58 -11.43 10.50
CA ALA A 203 9.06 -10.77 9.31
C ALA A 203 7.96 -11.62 8.62
N GLY A 204 6.78 -11.00 8.41
CA GLY A 204 5.63 -11.66 7.80
C GLY A 204 4.96 -12.76 8.65
N ARG A 205 5.42 -12.99 9.88
CA ARG A 205 4.93 -14.09 10.74
C ARG A 205 4.02 -13.60 11.86
N ASN A 206 3.13 -14.50 12.32
CA ASN A 206 2.21 -14.20 13.42
C ASN A 206 2.93 -13.91 14.76
N THR A 207 4.17 -14.36 14.92
CA THR A 207 5.00 -14.08 16.11
C THR A 207 5.20 -12.59 16.37
N THR A 208 5.07 -11.73 15.36
CA THR A 208 5.14 -10.27 15.52
C THR A 208 3.83 -9.64 15.98
N HIS A 209 2.73 -10.40 16.00
CA HIS A 209 1.40 -9.91 16.38
C HIS A 209 0.94 -10.45 17.73
N GLN A 210 1.47 -11.58 18.18
CA GLN A 210 1.07 -12.21 19.43
C GLN A 210 1.99 -11.78 20.57
N ARG A 211 1.39 -11.57 21.74
CA ARG A 211 2.11 -11.35 23.01
C ARG A 211 2.67 -12.67 23.53
#